data_56b4f8deda606bb7ee3fc519865665aa
#
_entry.id   56b4f8deda606bb7ee3fc519865665aa
#
_cell.length_a   1.000
_cell.length_b   1.000
_cell.length_c   1.000
_cell.angle_alpha   90.00
_cell.angle_beta   90.00
_cell.angle_gamma   90.00
#
_symmetry.space_group_name_H-M   'P 1'
#
loop_
_entity.id
_entity.type
_entity.pdbx_description
1 polymer ?
#
loop_
_entity_poly.entity_id
_entity_poly.type
_entity_poly.pdbx_seq_one_letter_code
_entity_poly.pdbx_strand_id
1 'polypeptide(L)'
;EKDKMKKSFIAALALSVSLSFAAGASAAAEQTLAQKHQGMWPKSENGFVTKNQCLKCHVSYEDLAKKTANLEPNPHDNHMGKVNCEDCHKANQAKPELMCNSCHNFTLKEKAAKK
;
A
#
# COMPACT_ATOMS: atom_id res chain seq x y z
N GLU A 1 19.43 -50.35 -66.72
CA GLU A 1 19.59 -48.90 -66.74
C GLU A 1 19.32 -48.39 -65.37
N LYS A 2 20.25 -47.62 -64.82
CA LYS A 2 20.32 -47.34 -63.39
C LYS A 2 19.92 -45.88 -63.14
N ASP A 3 18.69 -45.72 -62.65
CA ASP A 3 18.26 -44.41 -62.19
C ASP A 3 18.82 -44.08 -60.82
N LYS A 4 19.66 -43.07 -60.80
CA LYS A 4 20.24 -42.51 -59.56
C LYS A 4 19.21 -41.58 -58.93
N MET A 5 18.53 -42.04 -57.89
CA MET A 5 17.72 -41.21 -57.03
C MET A 5 18.59 -40.16 -56.29
N LYS A 6 18.46 -38.92 -56.68
CA LYS A 6 19.06 -37.79 -55.93
C LYS A 6 18.26 -37.56 -54.68
N LYS A 7 18.83 -37.87 -53.55
CA LYS A 7 18.25 -37.51 -52.24
C LYS A 7 18.44 -35.99 -52.01
N SER A 8 17.35 -35.26 -52.17
CA SER A 8 17.32 -33.85 -51.72
C SER A 8 17.20 -33.83 -50.20
N PHE A 9 18.25 -33.37 -49.57
CA PHE A 9 18.21 -33.01 -48.14
C PHE A 9 17.57 -31.62 -48.01
N ILE A 10 16.33 -31.58 -47.58
CA ILE A 10 15.70 -30.33 -47.16
C ILE A 10 16.13 -30.07 -45.74
N ALA A 11 17.07 -29.15 -45.57
CA ALA A 11 17.44 -28.64 -44.27
C ALA A 11 16.32 -27.72 -43.78
N ALA A 12 15.52 -28.21 -42.86
CA ALA A 12 14.53 -27.41 -42.13
C ALA A 12 15.27 -26.52 -41.16
N LEU A 13 15.38 -25.24 -41.49
CA LEU A 13 15.89 -24.22 -40.58
C LEU A 13 14.78 -23.90 -39.55
N ALA A 14 14.86 -24.52 -38.38
CA ALA A 14 13.98 -24.20 -37.28
C ALA A 14 14.41 -22.85 -36.69
N LEU A 15 13.67 -21.80 -37.03
CA LEU A 15 13.81 -20.49 -36.45
C LEU A 15 13.15 -20.53 -35.06
N SER A 16 13.93 -20.79 -34.02
CA SER A 16 13.46 -20.68 -32.63
C SER A 16 13.35 -19.20 -32.24
N VAL A 17 12.15 -18.67 -32.36
CA VAL A 17 11.82 -17.36 -31.77
C VAL A 17 11.75 -17.51 -30.27
N SER A 18 12.82 -17.17 -29.58
CA SER A 18 12.84 -17.06 -28.13
C SER A 18 12.04 -15.83 -27.75
N LEU A 19 10.78 -16.02 -27.38
CA LEU A 19 9.96 -14.96 -26.79
C LEU A 19 10.45 -14.74 -25.35
N SER A 20 11.40 -13.83 -25.18
CA SER A 20 11.82 -13.36 -23.86
C SER A 20 10.66 -12.55 -23.27
N PHE A 21 9.81 -13.19 -22.47
CA PHE A 21 8.93 -12.48 -21.55
C PHE A 21 9.82 -11.79 -20.50
N ALA A 22 10.15 -10.54 -20.74
CA ALA A 22 10.59 -9.66 -19.67
C ALA A 22 9.39 -9.51 -18.73
N ALA A 23 9.35 -10.33 -17.67
CA ALA A 23 8.49 -10.12 -16.53
C ALA A 23 8.95 -8.82 -15.87
N GLY A 24 8.47 -7.70 -16.38
CA GLY A 24 8.53 -6.44 -15.67
C GLY A 24 7.74 -6.63 -14.39
N ALA A 25 8.44 -6.78 -13.27
CA ALA A 25 7.85 -6.68 -11.95
C ALA A 25 7.33 -5.24 -11.83
N SER A 26 6.13 -5.01 -12.31
CA SER A 26 5.37 -3.80 -11.99
C SER A 26 5.14 -3.85 -10.49
N ALA A 27 5.90 -3.06 -9.74
CA ALA A 27 5.59 -2.83 -8.34
C ALA A 27 4.16 -2.29 -8.31
N ALA A 28 3.23 -3.10 -7.81
CA ALA A 28 1.84 -2.71 -7.70
C ALA A 28 1.80 -1.43 -6.84
N ALA A 29 1.26 -0.35 -7.40
CA ALA A 29 1.12 0.91 -6.68
C ALA A 29 0.34 0.64 -5.39
N GLU A 30 0.85 1.13 -4.26
CA GLU A 30 0.20 0.92 -2.97
C GLU A 30 -1.17 1.62 -2.97
N GLN A 31 -2.21 0.87 -2.59
CA GLN A 31 -3.57 1.38 -2.58
C GLN A 31 -3.71 2.56 -1.63
N THR A 32 -4.41 3.60 -2.08
CA THR A 32 -4.80 4.72 -1.22
C THR A 32 -5.75 4.26 -0.12
N LEU A 33 -5.88 5.07 0.92
CA LEU A 33 -6.75 4.75 2.05
C LEU A 33 -8.22 4.60 1.62
N ALA A 34 -8.69 5.46 0.73
CA ALA A 34 -10.05 5.34 0.18
C ALA A 34 -10.25 4.05 -0.62
N GLN A 35 -9.26 3.63 -1.40
CA GLN A 35 -9.30 2.36 -2.14
C GLN A 35 -9.32 1.15 -1.20
N LYS A 36 -8.57 1.18 -0.10
CA LYS A 36 -8.61 0.13 0.94
C LYS A 36 -9.99 -0.02 1.58
N HIS A 37 -10.78 1.05 1.61
CA HIS A 37 -12.15 1.02 2.16
C HIS A 37 -13.22 0.56 1.15
N GLN A 38 -12.85 0.28 -0.09
CA GLN A 38 -13.72 -0.37 -1.10
C GLN A 38 -15.12 0.28 -1.22
N GLY A 39 -15.19 1.60 -1.30
CA GLY A 39 -16.44 2.35 -1.40
C GLY A 39 -17.15 2.63 -0.08
N MET A 40 -16.64 2.13 1.05
CA MET A 40 -17.16 2.42 2.39
C MET A 40 -16.55 3.67 3.02
N TRP A 41 -15.76 4.44 2.25
CA TRP A 41 -15.25 5.71 2.73
C TRP A 41 -16.39 6.64 3.10
N PRO A 42 -16.40 7.23 4.31
CA PRO A 42 -17.49 8.08 4.74
C PRO A 42 -17.66 9.29 3.83
N LYS A 43 -18.90 9.68 3.56
CA LYS A 43 -19.17 10.92 2.84
C LYS A 43 -18.90 12.10 3.75
N SER A 44 -18.23 13.13 3.21
CA SER A 44 -17.97 14.33 3.96
C SER A 44 -19.28 15.09 4.26
N GLU A 45 -19.39 15.56 5.46
CA GLU A 45 -20.40 16.50 5.89
C GLU A 45 -19.73 17.87 6.08
N ASN A 46 -20.26 18.91 5.49
CA ASN A 46 -19.69 20.26 5.57
C ASN A 46 -18.20 20.36 5.15
N GLY A 47 -17.76 19.53 4.23
CA GLY A 47 -16.41 19.57 3.66
C GLY A 47 -15.39 18.66 4.29
N PHE A 48 -15.69 17.98 5.41
CA PHE A 48 -14.77 17.01 6.01
C PHE A 48 -15.48 15.78 6.56
N VAL A 49 -14.71 14.69 6.69
CA VAL A 49 -15.12 13.49 7.40
C VAL A 49 -14.72 13.64 8.86
N THR A 50 -15.69 13.51 9.76
CA THR A 50 -15.45 13.63 11.19
C THR A 50 -14.85 12.34 11.77
N LYS A 51 -14.08 12.46 12.85
CA LYS A 51 -13.57 11.29 13.57
C LYS A 51 -14.66 10.35 14.02
N ASN A 52 -15.84 10.86 14.38
CA ASN A 52 -16.97 10.04 14.80
C ASN A 52 -17.48 9.13 13.67
N GLN A 53 -17.42 9.56 12.41
CA GLN A 53 -17.77 8.71 11.28
C GLN A 53 -16.78 7.55 11.11
N CYS A 54 -15.49 7.80 11.30
CA CYS A 54 -14.45 6.77 11.26
C CYS A 54 -14.59 5.78 12.42
N LEU A 55 -14.86 6.29 13.63
CA LEU A 55 -14.97 5.48 14.84
C LEU A 55 -16.21 4.57 14.87
N LYS A 56 -17.20 4.77 14.02
CA LYS A 56 -18.31 3.82 13.86
C LYS A 56 -17.84 2.41 13.49
N CYS A 57 -16.70 2.30 12.79
CA CYS A 57 -16.09 1.04 12.40
C CYS A 57 -14.77 0.78 13.15
N HIS A 58 -14.01 1.84 13.46
CA HIS A 58 -12.69 1.75 14.10
C HIS A 58 -12.76 1.77 15.64
N VAL A 59 -13.94 1.73 16.21
CA VAL A 59 -14.28 1.56 17.62
C VAL A 59 -13.92 2.79 18.47
N SER A 60 -12.65 2.94 18.88
CA SER A 60 -12.23 4.03 19.76
C SER A 60 -10.78 4.43 19.55
N TYR A 61 -10.43 5.62 20.03
CA TYR A 61 -9.03 6.09 20.05
C TYR A 61 -8.16 5.21 20.94
N GLU A 62 -8.71 4.75 22.05
CA GLU A 62 -8.05 3.87 23.00
C GLU A 62 -7.69 2.51 22.37
N ASP A 63 -8.57 1.97 21.54
CA ASP A 63 -8.30 0.73 20.81
C ASP A 63 -7.26 0.95 19.68
N LEU A 64 -7.31 2.08 19.02
CA LEU A 64 -6.28 2.46 18.04
C LEU A 64 -4.91 2.65 18.70
N ALA A 65 -4.88 3.28 19.88
CA ALA A 65 -3.65 3.43 20.68
C ALA A 65 -3.04 2.08 21.08
N LYS A 66 -3.87 1.10 21.43
CA LYS A 66 -3.42 -0.27 21.71
C LYS A 66 -2.83 -0.95 20.48
N LYS A 67 -3.45 -0.77 19.30
CA LYS A 67 -2.96 -1.33 18.03
C LYS A 67 -1.62 -0.75 17.61
N THR A 68 -1.33 0.49 17.99
CA THR A 68 -0.08 1.20 17.68
C THR A 68 0.86 1.32 18.87
N ALA A 69 0.63 0.56 19.94
CA ALA A 69 1.42 0.60 21.16
C ALA A 69 2.90 0.20 20.95
N ASN A 70 3.19 -0.51 19.86
CA ASN A 70 4.55 -0.85 19.45
C ASN A 70 5.30 0.30 18.77
N LEU A 71 4.62 1.39 18.45
CA LEU A 71 5.25 2.55 17.80
C LEU A 71 5.67 3.59 18.83
N GLU A 72 6.76 4.31 18.52
CA GLU A 72 7.27 5.39 19.34
C GLU A 72 7.58 6.62 18.49
N PRO A 73 6.97 7.77 18.81
CA PRO A 73 5.85 7.94 19.73
C PRO A 73 4.59 7.23 19.25
N ASN A 74 3.64 6.94 20.17
CA ASN A 74 2.37 6.36 19.75
C ASN A 74 1.51 7.45 19.08
N PRO A 75 1.14 7.29 17.79
CA PRO A 75 0.40 8.33 17.08
C PRO A 75 -1.04 8.52 17.57
N HIS A 76 -1.60 7.54 18.28
CA HIS A 76 -2.95 7.60 18.83
C HIS A 76 -3.02 7.84 20.34
N ASP A 77 -1.87 8.01 20.98
CA ASP A 77 -1.77 8.34 22.41
C ASP A 77 -0.62 9.32 22.64
N ASN A 78 -0.92 10.60 22.55
CA ASN A 78 0.05 11.68 22.68
C ASN A 78 -0.60 12.97 23.17
N HIS A 79 0.20 14.00 23.38
CA HIS A 79 -0.25 15.30 23.94
C HIS A 79 -1.21 16.09 23.02
N MET A 80 -1.34 15.73 21.74
CA MET A 80 -2.30 16.35 20.83
C MET A 80 -3.74 15.88 21.10
N GLY A 81 -3.90 14.81 21.88
CA GLY A 81 -5.21 14.24 22.21
C GLY A 81 -5.91 13.58 21.02
N LYS A 82 -7.23 13.65 21.03
CA LYS A 82 -8.08 13.00 20.02
C LYS A 82 -8.32 13.93 18.81
N VAL A 83 -7.33 14.06 17.93
CA VAL A 83 -7.41 14.83 16.69
C VAL A 83 -8.30 14.16 15.66
N ASN A 84 -8.63 14.85 14.56
CA ASN A 84 -9.35 14.26 13.46
C ASN A 84 -8.49 13.25 12.71
N CYS A 85 -9.11 12.17 12.26
CA CYS A 85 -8.43 11.11 11.53
C CYS A 85 -7.78 11.61 10.24
N GLU A 86 -8.48 12.49 9.50
CA GLU A 86 -8.00 13.07 8.24
C GLU A 86 -6.83 14.05 8.40
N ASP A 87 -6.49 14.47 9.62
CA ASP A 87 -5.29 15.27 9.86
C ASP A 87 -4.01 14.48 9.52
N CYS A 88 -4.07 13.15 9.65
CA CYS A 88 -2.98 12.24 9.30
C CYS A 88 -3.36 11.24 8.21
N HIS A 89 -4.59 10.69 8.25
CA HIS A 89 -5.07 9.65 7.34
C HIS A 89 -5.87 10.27 6.20
N LYS A 90 -5.22 10.56 5.09
CA LYS A 90 -5.85 11.19 3.92
C LYS A 90 -6.36 10.14 2.93
N ALA A 91 -7.56 10.37 2.39
CA ALA A 91 -8.24 9.46 1.46
C ALA A 91 -7.38 9.08 0.23
N ASN A 92 -6.63 10.05 -0.28
CA ASN A 92 -5.81 9.92 -1.50
C ASN A 92 -4.37 9.43 -1.25
N GLN A 93 -4.04 9.07 -0.02
CA GLN A 93 -2.71 8.59 0.36
C GLN A 93 -2.77 7.14 0.86
N ALA A 94 -1.72 6.39 0.59
CA ALA A 94 -1.58 5.01 1.04
C ALA A 94 -1.14 4.92 2.50
N LYS A 95 -0.34 5.89 2.96
CA LYS A 95 0.25 5.97 4.29
C LYS A 95 -0.15 7.27 4.98
N PRO A 96 -0.27 7.26 6.32
CA PRO A 96 -0.55 8.47 7.07
C PRO A 96 0.63 9.46 7.01
N GLU A 97 0.31 10.73 7.04
CA GLU A 97 1.27 11.82 7.29
C GLU A 97 1.27 12.16 8.78
N LEU A 98 2.47 12.34 9.34
CA LEU A 98 2.59 12.77 10.73
C LEU A 98 2.40 14.28 10.85
N MET A 99 1.26 14.72 11.35
CA MET A 99 1.04 16.13 11.67
C MET A 99 1.99 16.63 12.77
N CYS A 100 2.56 15.72 13.55
CA CYS A 100 3.58 16.03 14.57
C CYS A 100 4.77 16.80 13.98
N ASN A 101 5.11 16.53 12.72
CA ASN A 101 6.25 17.15 12.03
C ASN A 101 6.01 18.62 11.63
N SER A 102 4.84 19.18 11.93
CA SER A 102 4.66 20.64 11.88
C SER A 102 5.40 21.37 13.00
N CYS A 103 5.70 20.67 14.09
CA CYS A 103 6.43 21.21 15.25
C CYS A 103 7.69 20.38 15.61
N HIS A 104 7.69 19.09 15.31
CA HIS A 104 8.76 18.15 15.58
C HIS A 104 9.44 17.70 14.29
N ASN A 105 10.57 17.04 14.40
CA ASN A 105 11.28 16.41 13.29
C ASN A 105 11.66 14.98 13.68
N PHE A 106 10.73 14.04 13.49
CA PHE A 106 10.97 12.63 13.75
C PHE A 106 10.15 11.74 12.79
N THR A 107 10.51 10.47 12.76
CA THR A 107 9.73 9.39 12.14
C THR A 107 9.29 8.40 13.20
N LEU A 108 8.16 7.72 13.00
CA LEU A 108 7.74 6.64 13.89
C LEU A 108 8.74 5.49 13.82
N LYS A 109 9.08 4.95 14.99
CA LYS A 109 9.96 3.79 15.12
C LYS A 109 9.23 2.69 15.86
N GLU A 110 9.51 1.45 15.50
CA GLU A 110 9.05 0.33 16.31
C GLU A 110 9.89 0.24 17.58
N LYS A 111 9.21 0.05 18.71
CA LYS A 111 9.88 -0.20 19.98
C LYS A 111 10.68 -1.50 19.87
N ALA A 112 11.91 -1.48 20.36
CA ALA A 112 12.70 -2.70 20.44
C ALA A 112 11.94 -3.75 21.26
N ALA A 113 11.87 -4.97 20.73
CA ALA A 113 11.27 -6.09 21.45
C ALA A 113 11.99 -6.24 22.80
N LYS A 114 11.25 -6.18 23.89
CA LYS A 114 11.82 -6.51 25.20
C LYS A 114 12.21 -7.99 25.19
N LYS A 115 13.51 -8.24 25.26
CA LYS A 115 14.05 -9.60 25.42
C LYS A 115 13.71 -10.14 26.80
#